data_9835804734bc1e7450c17485cf6d040e
#
_entry.id   9835804734bc1e7450c17485cf6d040e
#
_cell.length_a   1.000
_cell.length_b   1.000
_cell.length_c   1.000
_cell.angle_alpha   90.00
_cell.angle_beta   90.00
_cell.angle_gamma   90.00
#
_symmetry.space_group_name_H-M   'P 1'
#
loop_
_entity.id
_entity.type
_entity.pdbx_description
1 polymer ?
#
loop_
_entity_poly.entity_id
_entity_poly.type
_entity_poly.pdbx_seq_one_letter_code
_entity_poly.pdbx_strand_id
1 'polypeptide(L)'
;MKRFVFALASLMLACSLNAAAAVGPARARLDAFASNLHSLTGHFSQSLTDVNGNAGQASSGTLALEAPRQFRWDTFAPYKQTIVADGSRVWTYDPELEQVTVRVQSTEEAHSPLTVLTDVKQLDKNFKVSEQGEHDGLAWLRLTSTGKDPQFEHADLGFDANGLARMTFRDQLGSINDIRFSNWQRNASLPPDSFNFVPPKGADVIGDVPVITTQPLKD
;
A
#
# COMPACT_ATOMS: atom_id res chain seq x y z
N MET A 1 29.82 -66.08 43.32
CA MET A 1 30.09 -65.23 42.16
C MET A 1 28.83 -64.36 41.92
N LYS A 2 28.86 -63.10 42.31
CA LYS A 2 27.77 -62.17 42.19
C LYS A 2 28.12 -61.20 41.04
N ARG A 3 27.37 -61.21 39.95
CA ARG A 3 27.53 -60.28 38.81
C ARG A 3 26.69 -59.02 39.07
N PHE A 4 27.35 -57.89 39.24
CA PHE A 4 26.74 -56.58 39.27
C PHE A 4 26.53 -56.10 37.81
N VAL A 5 25.27 -55.79 37.43
CA VAL A 5 24.92 -55.18 36.17
C VAL A 5 24.72 -53.66 36.45
N PHE A 6 25.61 -52.84 35.90
CA PHE A 6 25.45 -51.37 35.94
C PHE A 6 24.53 -50.98 34.79
N ALA A 7 23.35 -50.44 35.11
CA ALA A 7 22.46 -49.81 34.14
C ALA A 7 22.86 -48.34 33.99
N LEU A 8 23.37 -48.00 32.83
CA LEU A 8 23.71 -46.61 32.46
C LEU A 8 22.44 -45.95 31.91
N ALA A 9 21.80 -45.07 32.70
CA ALA A 9 20.66 -44.26 32.27
C ALA A 9 21.17 -43.02 31.51
N SER A 10 21.07 -43.05 30.20
CA SER A 10 21.36 -41.88 29.35
C SER A 10 20.20 -40.90 29.42
N LEU A 11 20.41 -39.76 30.08
CA LEU A 11 19.47 -38.62 30.12
C LEU A 11 19.61 -37.83 28.83
N MET A 12 18.69 -38.03 27.87
CA MET A 12 18.60 -37.18 26.68
C MET A 12 17.97 -35.83 27.05
N LEU A 13 18.80 -34.81 27.08
CA LEU A 13 18.38 -33.40 27.23
C LEU A 13 17.84 -32.92 25.87
N ALA A 14 16.51 -32.93 25.68
CA ALA A 14 15.86 -32.37 24.51
C ALA A 14 15.97 -30.83 24.59
N CYS A 15 16.95 -30.25 23.91
CA CYS A 15 16.99 -28.82 23.63
C CYS A 15 15.90 -28.49 22.65
N SER A 16 14.78 -27.96 23.12
CA SER A 16 13.76 -27.32 22.27
C SER A 16 14.35 -26.04 21.69
N LEU A 17 14.90 -26.11 20.50
CA LEU A 17 15.20 -24.91 19.72
C LEU A 17 13.86 -24.25 19.36
N ASN A 18 13.51 -23.18 20.05
CA ASN A 18 12.53 -22.22 19.57
C ASN A 18 13.15 -21.58 18.32
N ALA A 19 12.85 -22.12 17.14
CA ALA A 19 13.12 -21.45 15.87
C ALA A 19 12.19 -20.23 15.80
N ALA A 20 12.69 -19.07 16.22
CA ALA A 20 12.08 -17.82 15.81
C ALA A 20 12.03 -17.86 14.28
N ALA A 21 10.83 -17.75 13.70
CA ALA A 21 10.68 -17.74 12.26
C ALA A 21 11.58 -16.60 11.71
N ALA A 22 12.58 -16.96 10.91
CA ALA A 22 13.47 -15.98 10.31
C ALA A 22 12.62 -15.06 9.42
N VAL A 23 12.83 -13.75 9.56
CA VAL A 23 12.20 -12.75 8.69
C VAL A 23 12.65 -13.05 7.27
N GLY A 24 11.70 -13.24 6.36
CA GLY A 24 12.00 -13.52 4.96
C GLY A 24 12.59 -12.33 4.22
N PRO A 25 13.20 -12.55 3.03
CA PRO A 25 13.93 -11.51 2.32
C PRO A 25 13.04 -10.34 1.87
N ALA A 26 11.82 -10.59 1.44
CA ALA A 26 10.91 -9.51 1.01
C ALA A 26 10.42 -8.68 2.20
N ARG A 27 10.09 -9.32 3.33
CA ARG A 27 9.73 -8.61 4.56
C ARG A 27 10.88 -7.75 5.08
N ALA A 28 12.10 -8.27 5.07
CA ALA A 28 13.28 -7.52 5.46
C ALA A 28 13.51 -6.29 4.56
N ARG A 29 13.30 -6.41 3.25
CA ARG A 29 13.37 -5.28 2.31
C ARG A 29 12.27 -4.25 2.54
N LEU A 30 11.04 -4.68 2.81
CA LEU A 30 9.95 -3.79 3.20
C LEU A 30 10.29 -3.01 4.48
N ASP A 31 10.71 -3.71 5.53
CA ASP A 31 11.04 -3.10 6.83
C ASP A 31 12.19 -2.08 6.69
N ALA A 32 13.21 -2.40 5.89
CA ALA A 32 14.31 -1.48 5.59
C ALA A 32 13.84 -0.26 4.79
N PHE A 33 13.01 -0.46 3.77
CA PHE A 33 12.47 0.61 2.93
C PHE A 33 11.55 1.55 3.71
N ALA A 34 10.74 1.02 4.61
CA ALA A 34 9.79 1.79 5.42
C ALA A 34 10.39 2.32 6.75
N SER A 35 11.64 1.95 7.08
CA SER A 35 12.29 2.39 8.31
C SER A 35 12.46 3.91 8.34
N ASN A 36 11.94 4.56 9.41
CA ASN A 36 11.97 6.02 9.57
C ASN A 36 11.40 6.80 8.38
N LEU A 37 10.43 6.21 7.68
CA LEU A 37 9.76 6.85 6.55
C LEU A 37 8.66 7.77 7.07
N HIS A 38 8.77 9.06 6.75
CA HIS A 38 7.78 10.09 7.05
C HIS A 38 7.06 10.55 5.79
N SER A 39 7.79 10.68 4.70
CA SER A 39 7.26 11.01 3.38
C SER A 39 7.95 10.21 2.28
N LEU A 40 7.27 10.03 1.17
CA LEU A 40 7.76 9.30 0.03
C LEU A 40 7.20 9.90 -1.25
N THR A 41 8.03 10.11 -2.26
CA THR A 41 7.58 10.42 -3.61
C THR A 41 8.15 9.43 -4.60
N GLY A 42 7.46 9.26 -5.72
CA GLY A 42 7.92 8.34 -6.77
C GLY A 42 7.12 8.49 -8.05
N HIS A 43 7.52 7.72 -9.04
CA HIS A 43 6.82 7.59 -10.31
C HIS A 43 6.20 6.21 -10.41
N PHE A 44 5.09 6.12 -11.13
CA PHE A 44 4.47 4.84 -11.44
C PHE A 44 4.18 4.70 -12.93
N SER A 45 4.15 3.46 -13.39
CA SER A 45 3.49 3.05 -14.61
C SER A 45 2.60 1.85 -14.30
N GLN A 46 1.37 1.89 -14.75
CA GLN A 46 0.35 0.88 -14.47
C GLN A 46 -0.17 0.29 -15.78
N SER A 47 -0.36 -1.01 -15.80
CA SER A 47 -1.11 -1.73 -16.84
C SER A 47 -2.24 -2.52 -16.21
N LEU A 48 -3.36 -2.57 -16.92
CA LEU A 48 -4.53 -3.34 -16.55
C LEU A 48 -4.68 -4.50 -17.52
N THR A 49 -5.02 -5.68 -17.01
CA THR A 49 -5.42 -6.82 -17.85
C THR A 49 -6.79 -7.28 -17.39
N ASP A 50 -7.77 -7.31 -18.31
CA ASP A 50 -9.13 -7.72 -17.97
C ASP A 50 -9.23 -9.23 -17.68
N VAL A 51 -10.42 -9.68 -17.27
CA VAL A 51 -10.70 -11.10 -16.94
C VAL A 51 -10.53 -12.04 -18.14
N ASN A 52 -10.57 -11.53 -19.36
CA ASN A 52 -10.42 -12.27 -20.60
C ASN A 52 -8.95 -12.31 -21.08
N GLY A 53 -8.04 -11.64 -20.33
CA GLY A 53 -6.63 -11.55 -20.68
C GLY A 53 -6.31 -10.43 -21.68
N ASN A 54 -7.26 -9.53 -22.00
CA ASN A 54 -6.99 -8.41 -22.88
C ASN A 54 -6.26 -7.31 -22.11
N ALA A 55 -5.22 -6.78 -22.74
CA ALA A 55 -4.51 -5.62 -22.18
C ALA A 55 -5.41 -4.38 -22.29
N GLY A 56 -5.63 -3.74 -21.15
CA GLY A 56 -6.22 -2.42 -21.06
C GLY A 56 -5.21 -1.32 -21.37
N GLN A 57 -5.66 -0.07 -21.24
CA GLN A 57 -4.81 1.08 -21.48
C GLN A 57 -3.79 1.23 -20.34
N ALA A 58 -2.53 1.46 -20.72
CA ALA A 58 -1.49 1.76 -19.76
C ALA A 58 -1.60 3.19 -19.27
N SER A 59 -1.34 3.41 -17.99
CA SER A 59 -1.31 4.74 -17.38
C SER A 59 0.02 4.99 -16.66
N SER A 60 0.35 6.26 -16.47
CA SER A 60 1.56 6.65 -15.75
C SER A 60 1.40 8.00 -15.06
N GLY A 61 2.23 8.22 -14.03
CA GLY A 61 2.16 9.43 -13.25
C GLY A 61 3.13 9.47 -12.09
N THR A 62 2.79 10.28 -11.09
CA THR A 62 3.54 10.43 -9.85
C THR A 62 2.67 10.12 -8.65
N LEU A 63 3.34 9.76 -7.55
CA LEU A 63 2.69 9.61 -6.26
C LEU A 63 3.48 10.30 -5.16
N ALA A 64 2.78 10.72 -4.13
CA ALA A 64 3.34 11.20 -2.88
C ALA A 64 2.57 10.58 -1.71
N LEU A 65 3.29 10.25 -0.65
CA LEU A 65 2.75 9.74 0.61
C LEU A 65 3.33 10.57 1.75
N GLU A 66 2.54 10.82 2.77
CA GLU A 66 2.99 11.36 4.05
C GLU A 66 2.26 10.69 5.20
N ALA A 67 3.05 10.19 6.16
CA ALA A 67 2.49 9.55 7.34
C ALA A 67 1.64 10.53 8.18
N PRO A 68 0.52 10.08 8.77
CA PRO A 68 0.12 8.68 8.80
C PRO A 68 -0.86 8.27 7.68
N ARG A 69 -1.53 9.20 6.99
CA ARG A 69 -2.68 8.87 6.14
C ARG A 69 -2.83 9.76 4.91
N GLN A 70 -1.85 10.59 4.59
CA GLN A 70 -1.93 11.47 3.45
C GLN A 70 -1.35 10.80 2.20
N PHE A 71 -2.04 10.97 1.09
CA PHE A 71 -1.72 10.31 -0.16
C PHE A 71 -2.12 11.19 -1.33
N ARG A 72 -1.28 11.23 -2.35
CA ARG A 72 -1.57 11.86 -3.63
C ARG A 72 -1.14 10.95 -4.77
N TRP A 73 -1.99 10.81 -5.76
CA TRP A 73 -1.76 10.02 -6.95
C TRP A 73 -2.19 10.85 -8.16
N ASP A 74 -1.23 11.31 -8.95
CA ASP A 74 -1.47 12.10 -10.15
C ASP A 74 -1.17 11.24 -11.38
N THR A 75 -2.21 10.92 -12.14
CA THR A 75 -2.11 10.27 -13.46
C THR A 75 -2.01 11.33 -14.53
N PHE A 76 -1.02 11.21 -15.41
CA PHE A 76 -0.79 12.18 -16.50
C PHE A 76 -1.17 11.64 -17.87
N ALA A 77 -1.09 10.33 -18.05
CA ALA A 77 -1.36 9.65 -19.30
C ALA A 77 -2.11 8.35 -19.03
N PRO A 78 -3.01 7.94 -19.93
CA PRO A 78 -3.48 8.66 -21.12
C PRO A 78 -4.45 9.78 -20.76
N TYR A 79 -5.21 9.65 -19.68
CA TYR A 79 -6.15 10.64 -19.15
C TYR A 79 -5.64 11.19 -17.83
N LYS A 80 -5.81 12.48 -17.64
CA LYS A 80 -5.42 13.11 -16.38
C LYS A 80 -6.43 12.75 -15.30
N GLN A 81 -5.92 12.35 -14.13
CA GLN A 81 -6.72 12.16 -12.93
C GLN A 81 -5.87 12.49 -11.71
N THR A 82 -6.46 13.12 -10.72
CA THR A 82 -5.82 13.37 -9.44
C THR A 82 -6.63 12.72 -8.33
N ILE A 83 -5.98 11.90 -7.50
CA ILE A 83 -6.56 11.36 -6.27
C ILE A 83 -5.77 11.92 -5.10
N VAL A 84 -6.46 12.54 -4.13
CA VAL A 84 -5.84 13.09 -2.92
C VAL A 84 -6.57 12.58 -1.70
N ALA A 85 -5.85 11.96 -0.78
CA ALA A 85 -6.30 11.67 0.57
C ALA A 85 -5.66 12.68 1.53
N ASP A 86 -6.48 13.51 2.17
CA ASP A 86 -6.02 14.60 3.06
C ASP A 86 -5.90 14.16 4.53
N GLY A 87 -6.19 12.90 4.84
CA GLY A 87 -6.25 12.33 6.19
C GLY A 87 -7.68 12.20 6.73
N SER A 88 -8.64 12.89 6.15
CA SER A 88 -10.07 12.85 6.51
C SER A 88 -10.98 12.48 5.33
N ARG A 89 -10.62 12.89 4.13
CA ARG A 89 -11.36 12.65 2.88
C ARG A 89 -10.46 12.15 1.78
N VAL A 90 -11.09 11.50 0.81
CA VAL A 90 -10.48 11.15 -0.47
C VAL A 90 -11.22 11.91 -1.56
N TRP A 91 -10.46 12.69 -2.30
CA TRP A 91 -10.87 13.49 -3.43
C TRP A 91 -10.39 12.81 -4.71
N THR A 92 -11.27 12.61 -5.67
CA THR A 92 -10.91 12.13 -7.02
C THR A 92 -11.37 13.19 -8.00
N TYR A 93 -10.45 13.76 -8.74
CA TYR A 93 -10.70 14.78 -9.74
C TYR A 93 -10.38 14.27 -11.15
N ASP A 94 -11.36 14.34 -12.01
CA ASP A 94 -11.25 14.10 -13.44
C ASP A 94 -11.38 15.44 -14.18
N PRO A 95 -10.29 15.99 -14.72
CA PRO A 95 -10.32 17.28 -15.41
C PRO A 95 -11.07 17.24 -16.75
N GLU A 96 -11.15 16.08 -17.44
CA GLU A 96 -11.84 15.97 -18.71
C GLU A 96 -13.36 16.00 -18.54
N LEU A 97 -13.84 15.47 -17.40
CA LEU A 97 -15.26 15.49 -17.03
C LEU A 97 -15.62 16.74 -16.20
N GLU A 98 -14.64 17.55 -15.81
CA GLU A 98 -14.80 18.66 -14.86
C GLU A 98 -15.50 18.21 -13.55
N GLN A 99 -15.24 16.96 -13.11
CA GLN A 99 -15.92 16.33 -11.99
C GLN A 99 -14.98 16.01 -10.84
N VAL A 100 -15.44 16.28 -9.62
CA VAL A 100 -14.80 15.91 -8.37
C VAL A 100 -15.72 14.98 -7.61
N THR A 101 -15.22 13.80 -7.25
CA THR A 101 -15.87 12.92 -6.28
C THR A 101 -15.17 13.04 -4.94
N VAL A 102 -15.93 13.24 -3.85
CA VAL A 102 -15.40 13.29 -2.50
C VAL A 102 -16.10 12.29 -1.61
N ARG A 103 -15.32 11.58 -0.79
CA ARG A 103 -15.82 10.63 0.22
C ARG A 103 -15.01 10.70 1.50
N VAL A 104 -15.62 10.32 2.62
CA VAL A 104 -14.90 10.20 3.88
C VAL A 104 -13.81 9.14 3.74
N GLN A 105 -12.61 9.46 4.17
CA GLN A 105 -11.51 8.50 4.20
C GLN A 105 -11.78 7.47 5.30
N SER A 106 -12.26 6.30 4.90
CA SER A 106 -12.59 5.21 5.83
C SER A 106 -11.33 4.56 6.40
N THR A 107 -11.50 3.79 7.48
CA THR A 107 -10.43 2.92 7.99
C THR A 107 -10.10 1.79 7.00
N GLU A 108 -11.01 1.46 6.08
CA GLU A 108 -10.79 0.43 5.05
C GLU A 108 -9.80 0.89 3.98
N GLU A 109 -9.69 2.20 3.74
CA GLU A 109 -8.63 2.76 2.87
C GLU A 109 -7.25 2.74 3.52
N ALA A 110 -7.18 2.62 4.85
CA ALA A 110 -5.94 2.28 5.54
C ALA A 110 -5.44 0.87 5.17
N HIS A 111 -6.27 0.08 4.50
CA HIS A 111 -5.93 -1.24 3.96
C HIS A 111 -5.42 -1.19 2.51
N SER A 112 -5.16 -0.01 1.95
CA SER A 112 -4.44 0.08 0.67
C SER A 112 -3.04 -0.51 0.83
N PRO A 113 -2.57 -1.36 -0.10
CA PRO A 113 -1.22 -1.92 -0.02
C PRO A 113 -0.12 -0.86 0.03
N LEU A 114 -0.36 0.35 -0.48
CA LEU A 114 0.60 1.45 -0.44
C LEU A 114 0.69 2.13 0.93
N THR A 115 -0.39 2.16 1.72
CA THR A 115 -0.36 2.75 3.06
C THR A 115 0.54 1.97 4.02
N VAL A 116 0.79 0.68 3.72
CA VAL A 116 1.75 -0.16 4.43
C VAL A 116 3.15 0.46 4.46
N LEU A 117 3.53 1.19 3.41
CA LEU A 117 4.85 1.84 3.33
C LEU A 117 5.03 2.94 4.39
N THR A 118 3.95 3.59 4.80
CA THR A 118 3.99 4.67 5.80
C THR A 118 3.68 4.20 7.22
N ASP A 119 3.08 3.01 7.38
CA ASP A 119 2.77 2.44 8.70
C ASP A 119 2.89 0.90 8.70
N VAL A 120 4.13 0.42 8.64
CA VAL A 120 4.44 -1.03 8.69
C VAL A 120 3.92 -1.70 9.97
N LYS A 121 3.72 -0.94 11.06
CA LYS A 121 3.18 -1.49 12.31
C LYS A 121 1.71 -1.93 12.18
N GLN A 122 0.98 -1.38 11.22
CA GLN A 122 -0.39 -1.78 10.94
C GLN A 122 -0.47 -2.96 9.96
N LEU A 123 0.65 -3.31 9.31
CA LEU A 123 0.70 -4.36 8.30
C LEU A 123 0.11 -5.67 8.83
N ASP A 124 0.68 -6.18 9.92
CA ASP A 124 0.31 -7.49 10.49
C ASP A 124 -1.07 -7.48 11.16
N LYS A 125 -1.67 -6.29 11.36
CA LYS A 125 -3.05 -6.15 11.86
C LYS A 125 -4.07 -6.22 10.72
N ASN A 126 -3.72 -5.66 9.57
CA ASN A 126 -4.63 -5.45 8.46
C ASN A 126 -4.49 -6.52 7.38
N PHE A 127 -3.35 -7.23 7.38
CA PHE A 127 -3.04 -8.24 6.36
C PHE A 127 -2.42 -9.49 6.99
N LYS A 128 -2.78 -10.62 6.41
CA LYS A 128 -1.96 -11.84 6.54
C LYS A 128 -0.81 -11.73 5.53
N VAL A 129 0.41 -11.74 6.04
CA VAL A 129 1.63 -11.56 5.25
C VAL A 129 2.30 -12.89 4.98
N SER A 130 2.73 -13.13 3.73
CA SER A 130 3.48 -14.34 3.35
C SER A 130 4.54 -14.06 2.31
N GLU A 131 5.73 -14.62 2.53
CA GLU A 131 6.81 -14.62 1.53
C GLU A 131 6.42 -15.45 0.32
N GLN A 132 6.70 -14.94 -0.88
CA GLN A 132 6.47 -15.63 -2.14
C GLN A 132 7.76 -16.04 -2.85
N GLY A 133 8.91 -15.87 -2.17
CA GLY A 133 10.23 -16.19 -2.71
C GLY A 133 10.80 -15.08 -3.60
N GLU A 134 11.88 -15.42 -4.31
CA GLU A 134 12.53 -14.50 -5.24
C GLU A 134 12.35 -15.01 -6.68
N HIS A 135 11.78 -14.15 -7.52
CA HIS A 135 11.64 -14.39 -8.96
C HIS A 135 11.59 -13.04 -9.71
N ASP A 136 11.90 -13.04 -11.00
CA ASP A 136 11.97 -11.85 -11.86
C ASP A 136 12.91 -10.75 -11.29
N GLY A 137 13.93 -11.16 -10.51
CA GLY A 137 14.88 -10.23 -9.87
C GLY A 137 14.33 -9.48 -8.66
N LEU A 138 13.14 -9.85 -8.16
CA LEU A 138 12.46 -9.23 -7.03
C LEU A 138 12.21 -10.26 -5.91
N ALA A 139 12.28 -9.81 -4.66
CA ALA A 139 11.76 -10.56 -3.52
C ALA A 139 10.28 -10.21 -3.32
N TRP A 140 9.42 -11.19 -3.25
CA TRP A 140 7.97 -11.00 -3.27
C TRP A 140 7.31 -11.29 -1.94
N LEU A 141 6.43 -10.37 -1.54
CA LEU A 141 5.63 -10.42 -0.32
C LEU A 141 4.16 -10.34 -0.69
N ARG A 142 3.37 -11.33 -0.28
CA ARG A 142 1.91 -11.30 -0.45
C ARG A 142 1.23 -10.75 0.76
N LEU A 143 0.31 -9.82 0.53
CA LEU A 143 -0.59 -9.23 1.50
C LEU A 143 -2.02 -9.71 1.20
N THR A 144 -2.59 -10.54 2.06
CA THR A 144 -4.00 -10.94 1.98
C THR A 144 -4.79 -10.14 2.99
N SER A 145 -5.82 -9.41 2.55
CA SER A 145 -6.63 -8.58 3.44
C SER A 145 -7.34 -9.43 4.50
N THR A 146 -7.40 -8.91 5.74
CA THR A 146 -8.19 -9.50 6.84
C THR A 146 -9.55 -8.81 7.02
N GLY A 147 -9.84 -7.77 6.23
CA GLY A 147 -11.11 -7.04 6.25
C GLY A 147 -12.28 -7.88 5.71
N LYS A 148 -13.51 -7.46 6.05
CA LYS A 148 -14.74 -8.17 5.64
C LYS A 148 -15.08 -7.96 4.17
N ASP A 149 -14.83 -6.76 3.63
CA ASP A 149 -15.11 -6.35 2.26
C ASP A 149 -13.86 -5.75 1.61
N PRO A 150 -12.84 -6.60 1.31
CA PRO A 150 -11.59 -6.11 0.78
C PRO A 150 -11.76 -5.62 -0.66
N GLN A 151 -11.12 -4.51 -1.02
CA GLN A 151 -11.10 -4.00 -2.40
C GLN A 151 -10.32 -4.92 -3.37
N PHE A 152 -9.50 -5.82 -2.81
CA PHE A 152 -8.75 -6.84 -3.54
C PHE A 152 -8.55 -8.06 -2.63
N GLU A 153 -8.45 -9.24 -3.18
CA GLU A 153 -8.24 -10.48 -2.42
C GLU A 153 -6.84 -10.51 -1.80
N HIS A 154 -5.84 -10.23 -2.62
CA HIS A 154 -4.45 -10.11 -2.20
C HIS A 154 -3.70 -9.15 -3.13
N ALA A 155 -2.62 -8.58 -2.61
CA ALA A 155 -1.65 -7.82 -3.36
C ALA A 155 -0.27 -8.44 -3.19
N ASP A 156 0.48 -8.56 -4.27
CA ASP A 156 1.86 -9.01 -4.26
C ASP A 156 2.78 -7.80 -4.45
N LEU A 157 3.70 -7.62 -3.51
CA LEU A 157 4.68 -6.54 -3.48
C LEU A 157 6.05 -7.10 -3.81
N GLY A 158 6.64 -6.65 -4.91
CA GLY A 158 7.98 -7.04 -5.37
C GLY A 158 9.02 -5.98 -5.02
N PHE A 159 10.03 -6.37 -4.26
CA PHE A 159 11.10 -5.49 -3.79
C PHE A 159 12.43 -5.81 -4.47
N ASP A 160 13.11 -4.77 -4.95
CA ASP A 160 14.52 -4.82 -5.35
C ASP A 160 15.44 -4.24 -4.26
N ALA A 161 16.68 -3.90 -4.62
CA ALA A 161 17.63 -3.26 -3.71
C ALA A 161 17.27 -1.79 -3.38
N ASN A 162 16.43 -1.14 -4.20
CA ASN A 162 16.05 0.27 -4.05
C ASN A 162 14.70 0.44 -3.33
N GLY A 163 13.98 -0.64 -3.08
CA GLY A 163 12.69 -0.65 -2.40
C GLY A 163 11.59 -1.33 -3.19
N LEU A 164 10.34 -0.84 -3.05
CA LEU A 164 9.21 -1.37 -3.79
C LEU A 164 9.35 -1.07 -5.28
N ALA A 165 9.54 -2.10 -6.10
CA ALA A 165 9.69 -1.98 -7.55
C ALA A 165 8.40 -2.30 -8.31
N ARG A 166 7.58 -3.22 -7.78
CA ARG A 166 6.37 -3.68 -8.46
C ARG A 166 5.27 -4.05 -7.46
N MET A 167 4.02 -3.79 -7.82
CA MET A 167 2.84 -4.25 -7.10
C MET A 167 1.86 -4.85 -8.09
N THR A 168 1.32 -6.02 -7.78
CA THR A 168 0.25 -6.62 -8.57
C THR A 168 -0.90 -6.99 -7.66
N PHE A 169 -2.13 -6.75 -8.12
CA PHE A 169 -3.33 -7.18 -7.41
C PHE A 169 -4.47 -7.42 -8.40
N ARG A 170 -5.42 -8.25 -7.97
CA ARG A 170 -6.67 -8.47 -8.69
C ARG A 170 -7.76 -7.64 -8.03
N ASP A 171 -8.44 -6.82 -8.80
CA ASP A 171 -9.59 -6.04 -8.31
C ASP A 171 -10.86 -6.88 -8.20
N GLN A 172 -11.95 -6.29 -7.68
CA GLN A 172 -13.23 -6.95 -7.50
C GLN A 172 -13.90 -7.38 -8.82
N LEU A 173 -13.53 -6.77 -9.94
CA LEU A 173 -14.00 -7.11 -11.27
C LEU A 173 -13.19 -8.27 -11.88
N GLY A 174 -12.14 -8.72 -11.17
CA GLY A 174 -11.26 -9.79 -11.59
C GLY A 174 -10.13 -9.34 -12.51
N SER A 175 -10.00 -8.05 -12.78
CA SER A 175 -8.90 -7.50 -13.59
C SER A 175 -7.60 -7.48 -12.81
N ILE A 176 -6.49 -7.74 -13.48
CA ILE A 176 -5.15 -7.69 -12.89
C ILE A 176 -4.56 -6.31 -13.10
N ASN A 177 -4.24 -5.64 -12.01
CA ASN A 177 -3.49 -4.41 -11.97
C ASN A 177 -2.01 -4.74 -11.76
N ASP A 178 -1.14 -4.24 -12.62
CA ASP A 178 0.32 -4.36 -12.53
C ASP A 178 0.93 -2.96 -12.52
N ILE A 179 1.49 -2.58 -11.39
CA ILE A 179 2.06 -1.25 -11.17
C ILE A 179 3.56 -1.40 -10.94
N ARG A 180 4.34 -0.65 -11.72
CA ARG A 180 5.79 -0.54 -11.57
C ARG A 180 6.14 0.81 -11.01
N PHE A 181 7.05 0.83 -10.03
CA PHE A 181 7.49 2.04 -9.36
C PHE A 181 8.95 2.35 -9.68
N SER A 182 9.26 3.64 -9.68
CA SER A 182 10.62 4.13 -9.94
C SER A 182 10.85 5.48 -9.27
N ASN A 183 12.12 5.91 -9.24
CA ASN A 183 12.53 7.23 -8.77
C ASN A 183 12.06 7.57 -7.34
N TRP A 184 12.09 6.60 -6.45
CA TRP A 184 11.74 6.81 -5.05
C TRP A 184 12.62 7.86 -4.38
N GLN A 185 11.99 8.83 -3.73
CA GLN A 185 12.64 9.79 -2.85
C GLN A 185 12.03 9.67 -1.47
N ARG A 186 12.79 9.11 -0.54
CA ARG A 186 12.38 8.91 0.86
C ARG A 186 12.63 10.18 1.65
N ASN A 187 11.67 10.55 2.49
CA ASN A 187 11.73 11.73 3.37
C ASN A 187 11.98 13.04 2.61
N ALA A 188 11.45 13.13 1.37
CA ALA A 188 11.48 14.34 0.58
C ALA A 188 10.70 15.45 1.30
N SER A 189 11.20 16.68 1.22
CA SER A 189 10.43 17.83 1.65
C SER A 189 9.28 18.07 0.67
N LEU A 190 8.07 17.92 1.15
CA LEU A 190 6.86 18.16 0.37
C LEU A 190 6.36 19.60 0.60
N PRO A 191 5.82 20.26 -0.44
CA PRO A 191 5.12 21.53 -0.25
C PRO A 191 3.98 21.39 0.77
N PRO A 192 3.71 22.39 1.62
CA PRO A 192 2.67 22.29 2.67
C PRO A 192 1.29 21.91 2.15
N ASP A 193 0.96 22.30 0.91
CA ASP A 193 -0.35 22.05 0.29
C ASP A 193 -0.40 20.79 -0.57
N SER A 194 0.61 19.91 -0.49
CA SER A 194 0.69 18.71 -1.34
C SER A 194 -0.54 17.82 -1.24
N PHE A 195 -1.16 17.77 -0.07
CA PHE A 195 -2.34 16.94 0.21
C PHE A 195 -3.60 17.76 0.47
N ASN A 196 -3.56 19.08 0.24
CA ASN A 196 -4.73 19.94 0.28
C ASN A 196 -5.36 20.02 -1.11
N PHE A 197 -6.57 19.49 -1.25
CA PHE A 197 -7.30 19.55 -2.51
C PHE A 197 -8.43 20.57 -2.43
N VAL A 198 -8.40 21.54 -3.36
CA VAL A 198 -9.48 22.51 -3.54
C VAL A 198 -10.11 22.25 -4.91
N PRO A 199 -11.41 21.93 -4.98
CA PRO A 199 -12.08 21.74 -6.24
C PRO A 199 -11.90 22.96 -7.16
N PRO A 200 -11.53 22.76 -8.43
CA PRO A 200 -11.46 23.85 -9.40
C PRO A 200 -12.80 24.55 -9.58
N LYS A 201 -12.74 25.85 -9.86
CA LYS A 201 -13.96 26.62 -10.10
C LYS A 201 -14.71 26.07 -11.33
N GLY A 202 -15.97 25.70 -11.15
CA GLY A 202 -16.82 25.16 -12.19
C GLY A 202 -16.87 23.63 -12.22
N ALA A 203 -16.02 22.96 -11.47
CA ALA A 203 -16.11 21.50 -11.36
C ALA A 203 -17.38 21.10 -10.58
N ASP A 204 -18.05 20.06 -11.06
CA ASP A 204 -19.17 19.43 -10.36
C ASP A 204 -18.63 18.58 -9.20
N VAL A 205 -19.15 18.80 -7.98
CA VAL A 205 -18.66 18.11 -6.78
C VAL A 205 -19.74 17.17 -6.26
N ILE A 206 -19.44 15.87 -6.26
CA ILE A 206 -20.36 14.80 -5.88
C ILE A 206 -19.83 14.07 -4.64
N GLY A 207 -20.75 13.71 -3.72
CA GLY A 207 -20.46 12.89 -2.54
C GLY A 207 -20.49 13.65 -1.22
N ASP A 208 -19.63 13.26 -0.27
CA ASP A 208 -19.62 13.77 1.11
C ASP A 208 -18.97 15.15 1.22
N VAL A 209 -19.56 16.15 0.57
CA VAL A 209 -19.08 17.54 0.56
C VAL A 209 -19.06 18.09 1.99
N PRO A 210 -17.96 18.74 2.44
CA PRO A 210 -17.94 19.42 3.72
C PRO A 210 -19.03 20.49 3.75
N VAL A 211 -19.92 20.44 4.73
CA VAL A 211 -20.89 21.52 4.96
C VAL A 211 -20.10 22.71 5.47
N ILE A 212 -19.87 23.70 4.60
CA ILE A 212 -19.34 24.98 5.03
C ILE A 212 -20.50 25.71 5.73
N THR A 213 -20.56 25.59 7.05
CA THR A 213 -21.49 26.41 7.85
C THR A 213 -20.94 27.84 7.84
N THR A 214 -21.39 28.65 6.89
CA THR A 214 -21.21 30.11 6.97
C THR A 214 -22.04 30.58 8.14
N GLN A 215 -21.39 30.90 9.26
CA GLN A 215 -22.09 31.64 10.32
C GLN A 215 -22.45 33.00 9.72
N PRO A 216 -23.74 33.43 9.80
CA PRO A 216 -24.09 34.80 9.42
C PRO A 216 -23.34 35.74 10.33
N LEU A 217 -22.69 36.76 9.71
CA LEU A 217 -22.12 37.88 10.45
C LEU A 217 -23.24 38.48 11.30
N LYS A 218 -23.07 38.51 12.61
CA LYS A 218 -23.93 39.29 13.50
C LYS A 218 -23.63 40.74 13.22
N ASP A 219 -24.63 41.47 12.72
CA ASP A 219 -24.69 42.91 12.66
C ASP A 219 -24.62 43.54 14.07
#